data_39779acfb7ad99fccd4461e7f251cc8d
#
_entry.id   39779acfb7ad99fccd4461e7f251cc8d
#
_cell.length_a   1.000
_cell.length_b   1.000
_cell.length_c   1.000
_cell.angle_alpha   90.00
_cell.angle_beta   90.00
_cell.angle_gamma   90.00
#
_symmetry.space_group_name_H-M   'P 1'
#
loop_
_entity.id
_entity.type
_entity.pdbx_description
1 polymer ?
#
loop_
_entity_poly.entity_id
_entity_poly.type
_entity_poly.pdbx_seq_one_letter_code
_entity_poly.pdbx_strand_id
1 'polypeptide(L)'
;MRTALDNLYAALRLGPLAGADLRRALGGISAATLSRVVASAGAGIVRRGGSRRIRYGLRRSLRGQAEALPLYRLDAQGVGHFVGRLDLVHPEGSALALDAPFAWPLDPDSQMRDGWFDGLPYPLLDLRPQGFIGRNFALLNARALGVPERLEQWSDDDVVHALANMGHELSGDLILGGRAYDLHLDARRDWERDLIRSADVPTAYPDL
;
A
#
# COMPACT_ATOMS: atom_id res chain seq x y z
N MET A 1 -5.63 -24.37 26.68
CA MET A 1 -4.41 -23.54 26.91
C MET A 1 -4.05 -22.87 25.59
N ARG A 2 -4.04 -21.53 25.51
CA ARG A 2 -3.66 -20.82 24.27
C ARG A 2 -2.20 -21.08 23.94
N THR A 3 -1.88 -21.26 22.68
CA THR A 3 -0.49 -21.42 22.22
C THR A 3 0.26 -20.09 22.29
N ALA A 4 1.59 -20.12 22.23
CA ALA A 4 2.40 -18.90 22.17
C ALA A 4 2.05 -18.02 20.96
N LEU A 5 1.66 -18.65 19.85
CA LEU A 5 1.18 -17.96 18.65
C LEU A 5 -0.17 -17.28 18.88
N ASP A 6 -1.12 -17.95 19.53
CA ASP A 6 -2.42 -17.35 19.83
C ASP A 6 -2.27 -16.10 20.69
N ASN A 7 -1.36 -16.14 21.67
CA ASN A 7 -1.07 -15.00 22.52
C ASN A 7 -0.40 -13.86 21.73
N LEU A 8 0.52 -14.19 20.81
CA LEU A 8 1.14 -13.21 19.91
C LEU A 8 0.09 -12.51 19.07
N TYR A 9 -0.79 -13.26 18.41
CA TYR A 9 -1.85 -12.69 17.58
C TYR A 9 -2.83 -11.86 18.39
N ALA A 10 -3.22 -12.33 19.58
CA ALA A 10 -4.12 -11.58 20.46
C ALA A 10 -3.51 -10.24 20.89
N ALA A 11 -2.22 -10.20 21.23
CA ALA A 11 -1.53 -8.98 21.61
C ALA A 11 -1.44 -7.98 20.43
N LEU A 12 -1.16 -8.45 19.22
CA LEU A 12 -0.95 -7.60 18.05
C LEU A 12 -2.24 -7.22 17.31
N ARG A 13 -3.39 -7.80 17.65
CA ARG A 13 -4.70 -7.37 17.11
C ARG A 13 -5.10 -5.97 17.56
N LEU A 14 -4.57 -5.51 18.68
CA LEU A 14 -4.83 -4.17 19.22
C LEU A 14 -3.94 -3.08 18.59
N GLY A 15 -2.93 -3.49 17.84
CA GLY A 15 -2.02 -2.58 17.15
C GLY A 15 -0.57 -3.02 17.23
N PRO A 16 0.32 -2.33 16.51
CA PRO A 16 1.74 -2.62 16.51
C PRO A 16 2.39 -2.32 17.86
N LEU A 17 3.20 -3.24 18.36
CA LEU A 17 3.91 -3.13 19.63
C LEU A 17 5.43 -3.12 19.45
N ALA A 18 6.12 -2.33 20.27
CA ALA A 18 7.57 -2.41 20.40
C ALA A 18 7.99 -3.76 21.00
N GLY A 19 9.20 -4.24 20.68
CA GLY A 19 9.66 -5.55 21.13
C GLY A 19 9.66 -5.72 22.66
N ALA A 20 9.92 -4.66 23.43
CA ALA A 20 9.86 -4.71 24.89
C ALA A 20 8.42 -4.90 25.40
N ASP A 21 7.47 -4.15 24.82
CA ASP A 21 6.07 -4.21 25.22
C ASP A 21 5.45 -5.55 24.80
N LEU A 22 5.79 -6.03 23.62
CA LEU A 22 5.34 -7.33 23.14
C LEU A 22 5.83 -8.48 24.03
N ARG A 23 7.12 -8.44 24.47
CA ARG A 23 7.64 -9.43 25.44
C ARG A 23 6.86 -9.40 26.76
N ARG A 24 6.54 -8.19 27.25
CA ARG A 24 5.74 -8.01 28.47
C ARG A 24 4.33 -8.58 28.31
N ALA A 25 3.67 -8.28 27.17
CA ALA A 25 2.35 -8.79 26.84
C ALA A 25 2.30 -10.33 26.73
N LEU A 26 3.43 -10.95 26.37
CA LEU A 26 3.57 -12.40 26.27
C LEU A 26 4.06 -13.06 27.58
N GLY A 27 3.94 -12.40 28.74
CA GLY A 27 4.30 -12.93 30.03
C GLY A 27 5.80 -12.79 30.39
N GLY A 28 6.47 -11.78 29.83
CA GLY A 28 7.87 -11.46 30.17
C GLY A 28 8.91 -12.38 29.51
N ILE A 29 8.59 -12.94 28.35
CA ILE A 29 9.50 -13.85 27.63
C ILE A 29 10.79 -13.17 27.20
N SER A 30 11.85 -13.98 27.00
CA SER A 30 13.15 -13.48 26.53
C SER A 30 13.10 -12.98 25.08
N ALA A 31 14.06 -12.16 24.67
CA ALA A 31 14.19 -11.69 23.29
C ALA A 31 14.39 -12.87 22.32
N ALA A 32 15.16 -13.89 22.71
CA ALA A 32 15.37 -15.08 21.90
C ALA A 32 14.07 -15.90 21.72
N THR A 33 13.25 -15.99 22.77
CA THR A 33 11.94 -16.66 22.70
C THR A 33 10.99 -15.88 21.80
N LEU A 34 10.93 -14.53 21.93
CA LEU A 34 10.13 -13.70 21.04
C LEU A 34 10.53 -13.91 19.58
N SER A 35 11.85 -13.90 19.29
CA SER A 35 12.33 -14.12 17.91
C SER A 35 11.85 -15.44 17.33
N ARG A 36 11.86 -16.52 18.11
CA ARG A 36 11.37 -17.85 17.68
C ARG A 36 9.86 -17.85 17.43
N VAL A 37 9.08 -17.25 18.33
CA VAL A 37 7.61 -17.15 18.18
C VAL A 37 7.24 -16.31 16.97
N VAL A 38 7.92 -15.17 16.75
CA VAL A 38 7.70 -14.34 15.55
C VAL A 38 8.10 -15.09 14.27
N ALA A 39 9.23 -15.82 14.30
CA ALA A 39 9.64 -16.62 13.14
C ALA A 39 8.64 -17.74 12.81
N SER A 40 8.03 -18.37 13.82
CA SER A 40 7.00 -19.40 13.60
C SER A 40 5.68 -18.84 13.08
N ALA A 41 5.40 -17.56 13.29
CA ALA A 41 4.25 -16.85 12.71
C ALA A 41 4.44 -16.50 11.23
N GLY A 42 5.67 -16.55 10.71
CA GLY A 42 6.01 -16.33 9.32
C GLY A 42 5.54 -14.97 8.79
N ALA A 43 4.95 -14.99 7.60
CA ALA A 43 4.48 -13.80 6.90
C ALA A 43 3.30 -13.08 7.60
N GLY A 44 2.69 -13.67 8.62
CA GLY A 44 1.61 -13.04 9.38
C GLY A 44 2.06 -11.87 10.24
N ILE A 45 3.36 -11.72 10.50
CA ILE A 45 3.90 -10.64 11.33
C ILE A 45 4.73 -9.69 10.48
N VAL A 46 4.31 -8.43 10.48
CA VAL A 46 5.06 -7.31 9.90
C VAL A 46 6.05 -6.79 10.92
N ARG A 47 7.30 -6.60 10.52
CA ARG A 47 8.36 -6.06 11.35
C ARG A 47 8.96 -4.84 10.64
N ARG A 48 8.93 -3.67 11.30
CA ARG A 48 9.48 -2.41 10.77
C ARG A 48 10.13 -1.60 11.88
N GLY A 49 10.99 -0.66 11.46
CA GLY A 49 11.78 0.18 12.35
C GLY A 49 13.21 -0.30 12.48
N GLY A 50 14.12 0.60 12.85
CA GLY A 50 15.55 0.32 13.03
C GLY A 50 15.93 0.02 14.48
N SER A 51 16.80 -0.96 14.71
CA SER A 51 17.44 -1.22 16.00
C SER A 51 16.46 -1.24 17.18
N ARG A 52 16.56 -0.27 18.11
CA ARG A 52 15.73 -0.18 19.33
C ARG A 52 14.28 0.21 19.07
N ARG A 53 13.95 0.72 17.87
CA ARG A 53 12.61 1.17 17.47
C ARG A 53 11.83 0.13 16.68
N ILE A 54 12.31 -1.11 16.63
CA ILE A 54 11.61 -2.20 15.97
C ILE A 54 10.26 -2.42 16.65
N ARG A 55 9.20 -2.35 15.84
CA ARG A 55 7.83 -2.72 16.21
C ARG A 55 7.38 -3.92 15.38
N TYR A 56 6.41 -4.62 15.92
CA TYR A 56 5.78 -5.79 15.33
C TYR A 56 4.29 -5.50 15.19
N GLY A 57 3.72 -5.81 14.03
CA GLY A 57 2.29 -5.70 13.76
C GLY A 57 1.74 -7.01 13.22
N LEU A 58 0.50 -7.31 13.49
CA LEU A 58 -0.20 -8.43 12.88
C LEU A 58 -0.73 -7.98 11.52
N ARG A 59 -0.31 -8.68 10.45
CA ARG A 59 -0.83 -8.42 9.12
C ARG A 59 -2.33 -8.71 9.07
N ARG A 60 -3.08 -7.84 8.42
CA ARG A 60 -4.50 -8.07 8.12
C ARG A 60 -4.73 -8.20 6.62
N SER A 61 -5.75 -8.94 6.27
CA SER A 61 -6.16 -9.06 4.87
C SER A 61 -7.08 -7.92 4.45
N LEU A 62 -6.94 -7.49 3.21
CA LEU A 62 -7.88 -6.63 2.54
C LEU A 62 -8.71 -7.48 1.58
N ARG A 63 -10.01 -7.62 1.86
CA ARG A 63 -10.95 -8.41 1.03
C ARG A 63 -10.42 -9.82 0.68
N GLY A 64 -9.80 -10.48 1.65
CA GLY A 64 -9.23 -11.82 1.51
C GLY A 64 -7.78 -11.88 1.02
N GLN A 65 -7.20 -10.79 0.56
CA GLN A 65 -5.78 -10.71 0.18
C GLN A 65 -4.95 -10.25 1.37
N ALA A 66 -3.98 -11.06 1.78
CA ALA A 66 -3.11 -10.79 2.92
C ALA A 66 -1.66 -10.46 2.51
N GLU A 67 -1.37 -10.38 1.23
CA GLU A 67 -0.03 -10.07 0.73
C GLU A 67 0.25 -8.57 0.81
N ALA A 68 1.55 -8.24 0.96
CA ALA A 68 1.99 -6.87 0.87
C ALA A 68 1.78 -6.32 -0.54
N LEU A 69 1.25 -5.11 -0.65
CA LEU A 69 1.02 -4.45 -1.92
C LEU A 69 2.33 -3.79 -2.41
N PRO A 70 2.86 -4.15 -3.58
CA PRO A 70 4.01 -3.48 -4.15
C PRO A 70 3.67 -2.04 -4.49
N LEU A 71 4.65 -1.15 -4.32
CA LEU A 71 4.56 0.26 -4.70
C LEU A 71 5.57 0.54 -5.80
N TYR A 72 5.10 1.12 -6.90
CA TYR A 72 5.90 1.51 -8.04
C TYR A 72 5.85 3.03 -8.22
N ARG A 73 6.96 3.60 -8.68
CA ARG A 73 7.02 4.99 -9.13
C ARG A 73 7.27 5.04 -10.61
N LEU A 74 6.49 5.85 -11.32
CA LEU A 74 6.66 6.10 -12.75
C LEU A 74 7.72 7.18 -12.96
N ASP A 75 8.60 6.98 -13.92
CA ASP A 75 9.50 8.01 -14.41
C ASP A 75 8.83 8.88 -15.51
N ALA A 76 9.57 9.86 -16.02
CA ALA A 76 9.08 10.76 -17.07
C ALA A 76 8.72 10.04 -18.38
N GLN A 77 9.18 8.82 -18.58
CA GLN A 77 8.87 7.96 -19.72
C GLN A 77 7.73 6.99 -19.43
N GLY A 78 7.11 7.07 -18.23
CA GLY A 78 6.03 6.17 -17.79
C GLY A 78 6.52 4.75 -17.46
N VAL A 79 7.83 4.55 -17.25
CA VAL A 79 8.37 3.27 -16.80
C VAL A 79 8.26 3.20 -15.28
N GLY A 80 7.68 2.10 -14.78
CA GLY A 80 7.52 1.90 -13.35
C GLY A 80 8.74 1.26 -12.71
N HIS A 81 9.21 1.87 -11.64
CA HIS A 81 10.31 1.37 -10.80
C HIS A 81 9.75 0.94 -9.45
N PHE A 82 10.02 -0.29 -9.05
CA PHE A 82 9.65 -0.76 -7.72
C PHE A 82 10.36 0.08 -6.65
N VAL A 83 9.60 0.64 -5.71
CA VAL A 83 10.13 1.52 -4.67
C VAL A 83 9.82 1.05 -3.26
N GLY A 84 8.92 0.07 -3.09
CA GLY A 84 8.61 -0.44 -1.77
C GLY A 84 7.35 -1.30 -1.69
N ARG A 85 6.89 -1.56 -0.45
CA ARG A 85 5.72 -2.38 -0.17
C ARG A 85 4.90 -1.79 0.96
N LEU A 86 3.58 -1.85 0.79
CA LEU A 86 2.60 -1.52 1.82
C LEU A 86 2.03 -2.81 2.42
N ASP A 87 2.19 -2.97 3.72
CA ASP A 87 1.50 -3.99 4.51
C ASP A 87 0.32 -3.35 5.25
N LEU A 88 -0.83 -3.99 5.24
CA LEU A 88 -1.94 -3.61 6.10
C LEU A 88 -1.83 -4.36 7.43
N VAL A 89 -2.04 -3.66 8.54
CA VAL A 89 -1.88 -4.23 9.88
C VAL A 89 -3.08 -3.90 10.77
N HIS A 90 -3.32 -4.80 11.73
CA HIS A 90 -4.37 -4.59 12.73
C HIS A 90 -4.09 -3.39 13.65
N PRO A 91 -5.16 -2.69 14.13
CA PRO A 91 -6.56 -2.88 13.73
C PRO A 91 -6.89 -2.30 12.35
N GLU A 92 -6.44 -1.10 12.01
CA GLU A 92 -6.76 -0.37 10.78
C GLU A 92 -5.54 0.36 10.18
N GLY A 93 -4.36 0.09 10.72
CA GLY A 93 -3.12 0.73 10.31
C GLY A 93 -2.47 0.12 9.09
N SER A 94 -1.33 0.69 8.74
CA SER A 94 -0.45 0.21 7.68
C SER A 94 1.02 0.33 8.05
N ALA A 95 1.86 -0.40 7.31
CA ALA A 95 3.31 -0.32 7.41
C ALA A 95 3.92 -0.24 6.02
N LEU A 96 4.63 0.85 5.75
CA LEU A 96 5.30 1.10 4.47
C LEU A 96 6.80 0.78 4.60
N ALA A 97 7.31 -0.08 3.73
CA ALA A 97 8.73 -0.30 3.54
C ALA A 97 9.17 0.30 2.21
N LEU A 98 10.14 1.18 2.23
CA LEU A 98 10.75 1.73 1.02
C LEU A 98 12.12 1.05 0.84
N ASP A 99 12.34 0.44 -0.32
CA ASP A 99 13.57 -0.30 -0.65
C ASP A 99 14.58 0.61 -1.37
N ALA A 100 14.15 1.76 -1.89
CA ALA A 100 15.01 2.74 -2.55
C ALA A 100 15.08 4.03 -1.74
N PRO A 101 16.18 4.81 -1.83
CA PRO A 101 16.24 6.13 -1.28
C PRO A 101 15.20 7.01 -2.00
N PHE A 102 14.09 7.20 -1.36
CA PHE A 102 12.99 8.02 -1.86
C PHE A 102 13.26 9.45 -1.39
N ALA A 103 13.47 10.36 -2.34
CA ALA A 103 13.70 11.77 -2.04
C ALA A 103 12.37 12.50 -1.72
N TRP A 104 11.66 12.02 -0.69
CA TRP A 104 10.59 12.81 -0.13
C TRP A 104 11.15 13.73 0.95
N PRO A 105 10.66 14.97 1.05
CA PRO A 105 10.96 15.83 2.19
C PRO A 105 10.29 15.21 3.42
N LEU A 106 11.00 14.28 4.07
CA LEU A 106 10.52 13.60 5.26
C LEU A 106 10.86 14.48 6.46
N ASP A 107 9.84 14.81 7.25
CA ASP A 107 10.04 15.27 8.60
C ASP A 107 10.79 14.19 9.39
N PRO A 108 11.98 14.49 9.96
CA PRO A 108 12.76 13.51 10.72
C PRO A 108 12.01 12.88 11.90
N ASP A 109 10.99 13.57 12.43
CA ASP A 109 10.16 13.09 13.54
C ASP A 109 8.89 12.37 13.08
N SER A 110 8.69 12.27 11.77
CA SER A 110 7.49 11.67 11.20
C SER A 110 7.43 10.15 11.37
N GLN A 111 6.22 9.62 11.33
CA GLN A 111 5.92 8.18 11.27
C GLN A 111 6.64 7.50 10.10
N MET A 112 6.95 8.23 9.03
CA MET A 112 7.70 7.76 7.87
C MET A 112 9.04 7.11 8.23
N ARG A 113 9.75 7.66 9.21
CA ARG A 113 11.06 7.12 9.62
C ARG A 113 10.96 5.69 10.15
N ASP A 114 9.87 5.37 10.84
CA ASP A 114 9.65 4.05 11.41
C ASP A 114 8.72 3.18 10.54
N GLY A 115 8.09 3.78 9.52
CA GLY A 115 7.27 3.09 8.51
C GLY A 115 5.91 2.62 9.03
N TRP A 116 5.42 3.12 10.17
CA TRP A 116 4.13 2.77 10.75
C TRP A 116 3.15 3.93 10.66
N PHE A 117 1.89 3.64 10.28
CA PHE A 117 0.83 4.62 10.10
C PHE A 117 -0.47 4.08 10.70
N ASP A 118 -1.24 4.96 11.32
CA ASP A 118 -2.56 4.63 11.89
C ASP A 118 -3.67 4.53 10.83
N GLY A 119 -3.34 4.74 9.57
CA GLY A 119 -4.21 4.67 8.41
C GLY A 119 -3.38 4.57 7.14
N LEU A 120 -3.76 5.33 6.10
CA LEU A 120 -2.98 5.44 4.87
C LEU A 120 -1.67 6.18 5.12
N PRO A 121 -0.54 5.69 4.57
CA PRO A 121 0.70 6.43 4.58
C PRO A 121 0.55 7.78 3.86
N TYR A 122 1.17 8.82 4.43
CA TYR A 122 1.20 10.16 3.85
C TYR A 122 1.42 10.18 2.32
N PRO A 123 2.36 9.41 1.74
CA PRO A 123 2.58 9.44 0.30
C PRO A 123 1.43 8.90 -0.54
N LEU A 124 0.56 8.09 0.05
CA LEU A 124 -0.61 7.53 -0.62
C LEU A 124 -1.86 8.39 -0.43
N LEU A 125 -1.82 9.40 0.46
CA LEU A 125 -2.96 10.30 0.66
C LEU A 125 -3.26 11.11 -0.61
N ASP A 126 -2.22 11.52 -1.34
CA ASP A 126 -2.36 12.29 -2.59
C ASP A 126 -2.93 11.44 -3.74
N LEU A 127 -2.83 10.10 -3.65
CA LEU A 127 -3.45 9.18 -4.60
C LEU A 127 -4.93 8.96 -4.33
N ARG A 128 -5.45 9.40 -3.19
CA ARG A 128 -6.86 9.24 -2.85
C ARG A 128 -7.71 9.94 -3.92
N PRO A 129 -8.66 9.24 -4.55
CA PRO A 129 -9.57 9.88 -5.49
C PRO A 129 -10.27 11.06 -4.82
N GLN A 130 -10.24 12.24 -5.44
CA GLN A 130 -10.84 13.46 -4.89
C GLN A 130 -11.31 14.40 -5.99
N GLY A 131 -12.07 15.41 -5.60
CA GLY A 131 -12.60 16.39 -6.52
C GLY A 131 -13.57 15.81 -7.57
N PHE A 132 -13.66 16.45 -8.72
CA PHE A 132 -14.56 16.03 -9.80
C PHE A 132 -14.11 14.69 -10.42
N ILE A 133 -12.81 14.55 -10.71
CA ILE A 133 -12.25 13.33 -11.31
C ILE A 133 -12.44 12.15 -10.36
N GLY A 134 -12.17 12.31 -9.06
CA GLY A 134 -12.35 11.26 -8.08
C GLY A 134 -13.80 10.82 -7.91
N ARG A 135 -14.76 11.75 -7.95
CA ARG A 135 -16.19 11.40 -7.92
C ARG A 135 -16.62 10.61 -9.14
N ASN A 136 -16.15 11.01 -10.34
CA ASN A 136 -16.44 10.27 -11.57
C ASN A 136 -15.79 8.88 -11.54
N PHE A 137 -14.56 8.78 -11.08
CA PHE A 137 -13.87 7.49 -10.90
C PHE A 137 -14.69 6.56 -9.98
N ALA A 138 -15.12 7.06 -8.82
CA ALA A 138 -15.95 6.30 -7.90
C ALA A 138 -17.24 5.83 -8.54
N LEU A 139 -17.99 6.73 -9.17
CA LEU A 139 -19.27 6.43 -9.82
C LEU A 139 -19.14 5.36 -10.91
N LEU A 140 -18.12 5.45 -11.75
CA LEU A 140 -17.91 4.52 -12.87
C LEU A 140 -17.41 3.15 -12.40
N ASN A 141 -16.61 3.10 -11.34
CA ASN A 141 -15.91 1.89 -10.91
C ASN A 141 -16.47 1.24 -9.65
N ALA A 142 -17.42 1.89 -8.93
CA ALA A 142 -17.95 1.41 -7.67
C ALA A 142 -18.42 -0.04 -7.71
N ARG A 143 -19.22 -0.39 -8.74
CA ARG A 143 -19.76 -1.73 -8.90
C ARG A 143 -18.67 -2.77 -9.14
N ALA A 144 -17.69 -2.48 -9.98
CA ALA A 144 -16.59 -3.39 -10.30
C ALA A 144 -15.66 -3.59 -9.10
N LEU A 145 -15.44 -2.52 -8.33
CA LEU A 145 -14.62 -2.55 -7.11
C LEU A 145 -15.39 -3.07 -5.89
N GLY A 146 -16.73 -3.09 -5.93
CA GLY A 146 -17.55 -3.43 -4.78
C GLY A 146 -17.41 -2.42 -3.62
N VAL A 147 -17.29 -1.13 -3.94
CA VAL A 147 -17.19 0.00 -3.00
C VAL A 147 -18.44 0.88 -3.10
N PRO A 148 -18.70 1.79 -2.15
CA PRO A 148 -19.79 2.75 -2.27
C PRO A 148 -19.64 3.64 -3.52
N GLU A 149 -20.74 4.01 -4.17
CA GLU A 149 -20.73 4.97 -5.30
C GLU A 149 -20.29 6.38 -4.87
N ARG A 150 -20.57 6.72 -3.61
CA ARG A 150 -20.22 8.02 -3.04
C ARG A 150 -18.84 7.97 -2.43
N LEU A 151 -17.92 8.73 -2.98
CA LEU A 151 -16.52 8.79 -2.56
C LEU A 151 -16.36 9.17 -1.06
N GLU A 152 -17.26 10.00 -0.55
CA GLU A 152 -17.25 10.44 0.85
C GLU A 152 -17.53 9.30 1.85
N GLN A 153 -18.04 8.18 1.37
CA GLN A 153 -18.31 6.98 2.18
C GLN A 153 -17.16 5.97 2.16
N TRP A 154 -16.10 6.25 1.39
CA TRP A 154 -14.97 5.34 1.28
C TRP A 154 -14.13 5.35 2.54
N SER A 155 -13.93 4.18 3.11
CA SER A 155 -12.92 3.94 4.12
C SER A 155 -11.51 3.96 3.50
N ASP A 156 -10.47 4.02 4.34
CA ASP A 156 -9.10 3.86 3.86
C ASP A 156 -8.87 2.52 3.17
N ASP A 157 -9.56 1.47 3.60
CA ASP A 157 -9.53 0.16 2.96
C ASP A 157 -10.15 0.17 1.56
N ASP A 158 -11.24 0.90 1.36
CA ASP A 158 -11.84 1.08 0.03
C ASP A 158 -10.88 1.83 -0.89
N VAL A 159 -10.21 2.85 -0.37
CA VAL A 159 -9.17 3.59 -1.10
C VAL A 159 -8.01 2.67 -1.49
N VAL A 160 -7.43 1.93 -0.54
CA VAL A 160 -6.34 0.98 -0.84
C VAL A 160 -6.78 -0.06 -1.85
N HIS A 161 -8.01 -0.59 -1.72
CA HIS A 161 -8.56 -1.55 -2.66
C HIS A 161 -8.70 -0.98 -4.08
N ALA A 162 -9.23 0.23 -4.19
CA ALA A 162 -9.38 0.92 -5.47
C ALA A 162 -8.01 1.21 -6.13
N LEU A 163 -7.05 1.73 -5.34
CA LEU A 163 -5.69 1.98 -5.82
C LEU A 163 -5.01 0.71 -6.31
N ALA A 164 -5.12 -0.39 -5.55
CA ALA A 164 -4.48 -1.65 -5.88
C ALA A 164 -5.05 -2.34 -7.13
N ASN A 165 -6.30 -2.03 -7.50
CA ASN A 165 -6.97 -2.66 -8.64
C ASN A 165 -7.08 -1.77 -9.88
N MET A 166 -7.24 -0.45 -9.71
CA MET A 166 -7.49 0.51 -10.79
C MET A 166 -6.73 1.83 -10.62
N GLY A 167 -5.74 1.88 -9.72
CA GLY A 167 -5.00 3.11 -9.43
C GLY A 167 -4.20 3.68 -10.60
N HIS A 168 -4.00 2.91 -11.67
CA HIS A 168 -3.33 3.35 -12.90
C HIS A 168 -4.11 4.44 -13.67
N GLU A 169 -5.42 4.57 -13.43
CA GLU A 169 -6.28 5.61 -14.02
C GLU A 169 -6.23 6.93 -13.25
N LEU A 170 -5.61 6.94 -12.08
CA LEU A 170 -5.56 8.11 -11.22
C LEU A 170 -4.31 8.96 -11.48
N SER A 171 -4.41 10.24 -11.16
CA SER A 171 -3.30 11.18 -11.33
C SER A 171 -2.17 10.87 -10.33
N GLY A 172 -0.93 10.99 -10.77
CA GLY A 172 0.26 10.83 -9.93
C GLY A 172 1.33 9.97 -10.59
N ASP A 173 2.48 9.90 -9.94
CA ASP A 173 3.61 9.10 -10.37
C ASP A 173 3.76 7.78 -9.58
N LEU A 174 2.81 7.46 -8.70
CA LEU A 174 2.83 6.26 -7.89
C LEU A 174 1.70 5.30 -8.28
N ILE A 175 2.01 4.01 -8.35
CA ILE A 175 1.05 2.94 -8.54
C ILE A 175 1.19 1.95 -7.40
N LEU A 176 0.07 1.71 -6.70
CA LEU A 176 -0.02 0.72 -5.63
C LEU A 176 -0.64 -0.59 -6.15
N GLY A 177 0.04 -1.70 -5.91
CA GLY A 177 -0.46 -3.03 -6.25
C GLY A 177 -0.01 -3.54 -7.61
N GLY A 178 0.22 -4.85 -7.69
CA GLY A 178 0.66 -5.51 -8.93
C GLY A 178 -0.38 -5.42 -10.04
N ARG A 179 -1.66 -5.63 -9.71
CA ARG A 179 -2.74 -5.56 -10.71
C ARG A 179 -2.87 -4.19 -11.35
N ALA A 180 -2.84 -3.11 -10.55
CA ALA A 180 -2.88 -1.76 -11.12
C ALA A 180 -1.65 -1.49 -11.99
N TYR A 181 -0.49 -2.02 -11.62
CA TYR A 181 0.72 -1.91 -12.43
C TYR A 181 0.64 -2.70 -13.75
N ASP A 182 0.09 -3.91 -13.73
CA ASP A 182 -0.14 -4.69 -14.95
C ASP A 182 -1.07 -3.96 -15.93
N LEU A 183 -2.17 -3.39 -15.41
CA LEU A 183 -3.09 -2.58 -16.21
C LEU A 183 -2.42 -1.32 -16.78
N HIS A 184 -1.51 -0.68 -16.02
CA HIS A 184 -0.69 0.42 -16.54
C HIS A 184 0.17 -0.02 -17.73
N LEU A 185 0.83 -1.17 -17.61
CA LEU A 185 1.65 -1.70 -18.70
C LEU A 185 0.84 -2.03 -19.95
N ASP A 186 -0.38 -2.56 -19.77
CA ASP A 186 -1.27 -2.88 -20.89
C ASP A 186 -1.76 -1.59 -21.55
N ALA A 187 -2.25 -0.61 -20.79
CA ALA A 187 -2.68 0.68 -21.30
C ALA A 187 -1.56 1.41 -22.06
N ARG A 188 -0.31 1.32 -21.55
CA ARG A 188 0.85 1.90 -22.20
C ARG A 188 1.15 1.23 -23.55
N ARG A 189 1.08 -0.10 -23.65
CA ARG A 189 1.27 -0.83 -24.91
C ARG A 189 0.21 -0.45 -25.95
N ASP A 190 -1.04 -0.33 -25.52
CA ASP A 190 -2.14 0.09 -26.38
C ASP A 190 -1.93 1.52 -26.89
N TRP A 191 -1.55 2.43 -26.00
CA TRP A 191 -1.24 3.80 -26.36
C TRP A 191 -0.05 3.89 -27.34
N GLU A 192 1.04 3.16 -27.10
CA GLU A 192 2.22 3.10 -28.00
C GLU A 192 1.86 2.53 -29.38
N ARG A 193 0.91 1.59 -29.47
CA ARG A 193 0.43 1.02 -30.73
C ARG A 193 -0.45 2.01 -31.49
N ASP A 194 -1.31 2.71 -30.77
CA ASP A 194 -2.34 3.60 -31.37
C ASP A 194 -1.81 5.05 -31.54
N LEU A 195 -0.56 5.31 -31.17
CA LEU A 195 0.06 6.61 -31.27
C LEU A 195 0.17 7.04 -32.73
N ILE A 196 -0.49 8.14 -33.08
CA ILE A 196 -0.36 8.78 -34.38
C ILE A 196 0.99 9.50 -34.43
N ARG A 197 1.90 9.06 -35.30
CA ARG A 197 3.19 9.71 -35.47
C ARG A 197 3.00 11.07 -36.16
N SER A 198 3.87 12.02 -35.85
CA SER A 198 3.82 13.37 -36.46
C SER A 198 3.76 13.34 -38.00
N ALA A 199 4.41 12.37 -38.62
CA ALA A 199 4.39 12.19 -40.08
C ALA A 199 3.00 11.71 -40.61
N ASP A 200 2.18 11.11 -39.77
CA ASP A 200 0.90 10.53 -40.14
C ASP A 200 -0.27 11.50 -39.87
N VAL A 201 -0.02 12.61 -39.17
CA VAL A 201 -1.05 13.62 -38.82
C VAL A 201 -1.76 14.17 -40.03
N PRO A 202 -1.10 14.54 -41.15
CA PRO A 202 -1.80 15.04 -42.36
C PRO A 202 -2.75 14.01 -42.95
N THR A 203 -2.49 12.71 -42.80
CA THR A 203 -3.37 11.64 -43.31
C THR A 203 -4.53 11.37 -42.36
N ALA A 204 -4.27 11.42 -41.05
CA ALA A 204 -5.32 11.20 -40.04
C ALA A 204 -6.25 12.39 -39.85
N TYR A 205 -5.78 13.62 -40.11
CA TYR A 205 -6.49 14.89 -39.96
C TYR A 205 -6.19 15.81 -41.15
N PRO A 206 -6.76 15.53 -42.34
CA PRO A 206 -6.40 16.25 -43.57
C PRO A 206 -6.79 17.74 -43.56
N ASP A 207 -7.71 18.13 -42.64
CA ASP A 207 -8.22 19.51 -42.53
C ASP A 207 -7.51 20.35 -41.42
N LEU A 208 -6.43 19.83 -40.79
CA LEU A 208 -5.57 20.56 -39.86
C LEU A 208 -4.32 21.10 -40.59
#